data_1d89d32911edc1f267644bb44b73f9fd
#
_entry.id   1d89d32911edc1f267644bb44b73f9fd
#
_cell.length_a   1.000
_cell.length_b   1.000
_cell.length_c   1.000
_cell.angle_alpha   90.00
_cell.angle_beta   90.00
_cell.angle_gamma   90.00
#
_symmetry.space_group_name_H-M   'P 1'
#
loop_
_entity.id
_entity.type
_entity.pdbx_description
1 polymer ?
#
loop_
_entity_poly.entity_id
_entity_poly.type
_entity_poly.pdbx_seq_one_letter_code
_entity_poly.pdbx_strand_id
1 'polypeptide(L)'
;ANAILKDYMFKGYAINQRIEQLEKTVAQHSEKIDFFVRTSLPPVEGIFYNGQIFDAYKFATDLIKTAKRELLLIDNYVDEAVLLMLSKRNAGVSAVIYTQRITPQLQLDLDRHNDQYPPIDIRIYRDSHDRFLIIDDTDIYHIGASLKDLGKKMFAFSKLEIPATAITNLL
;
A
#
# COMPACT_ATOMS: atom_id res chain seq x y z
N ALA A 1 -38.83 -47.82 -24.60
CA ALA A 1 -37.88 -47.70 -23.46
C ALA A 1 -36.46 -47.32 -23.92
N ASN A 2 -35.92 -47.89 -25.00
CA ASN A 2 -34.55 -47.67 -25.45
C ASN A 2 -34.28 -46.25 -25.99
N ALA A 3 -35.25 -45.55 -26.61
CA ALA A 3 -35.08 -44.22 -27.17
C ALA A 3 -35.02 -43.16 -26.05
N ILE A 4 -35.84 -43.28 -25.03
CA ILE A 4 -35.88 -42.38 -23.87
C ILE A 4 -34.57 -42.49 -23.06
N LEU A 5 -34.06 -43.68 -22.88
CA LEU A 5 -32.81 -43.92 -22.16
C LEU A 5 -31.60 -43.31 -22.90
N LYS A 6 -31.57 -43.48 -24.23
CA LYS A 6 -30.53 -42.86 -25.07
C LYS A 6 -30.57 -41.31 -24.99
N ASP A 7 -31.74 -40.71 -25.09
CA ASP A 7 -31.90 -39.28 -25.00
C ASP A 7 -31.44 -38.74 -23.64
N TYR A 8 -31.74 -39.44 -22.54
CA TYR A 8 -31.30 -39.12 -21.20
C TYR A 8 -29.76 -39.21 -21.03
N MET A 9 -29.16 -40.24 -21.61
CA MET A 9 -27.71 -40.43 -21.59
C MET A 9 -26.99 -39.34 -22.42
N PHE A 10 -27.49 -38.97 -23.60
CA PHE A 10 -26.91 -37.89 -24.41
C PHE A 10 -27.04 -36.53 -23.75
N LYS A 11 -28.19 -36.21 -23.13
CA LYS A 11 -28.37 -34.98 -22.36
C LYS A 11 -27.44 -34.92 -21.15
N GLY A 12 -27.31 -36.02 -20.42
CA GLY A 12 -26.36 -36.12 -19.29
C GLY A 12 -24.92 -35.92 -19.73
N TYR A 13 -24.49 -36.50 -20.82
CA TYR A 13 -23.15 -36.34 -21.38
C TYR A 13 -22.90 -34.91 -21.84
N ALA A 14 -23.84 -34.29 -22.53
CA ALA A 14 -23.71 -32.88 -22.96
C ALA A 14 -23.67 -31.90 -21.79
N ILE A 15 -24.39 -32.19 -20.70
CA ILE A 15 -24.36 -31.38 -19.47
C ILE A 15 -22.99 -31.53 -18.80
N ASN A 16 -22.46 -32.74 -18.68
CA ASN A 16 -21.13 -32.94 -18.09
C ASN A 16 -20.03 -32.26 -18.87
N GLN A 17 -20.04 -32.30 -20.19
CA GLN A 17 -19.06 -31.57 -21.01
C GLN A 17 -19.15 -30.05 -20.80
N ARG A 18 -20.37 -29.47 -20.65
CA ARG A 18 -20.55 -28.09 -20.35
C ARG A 18 -20.05 -27.72 -18.96
N ILE A 19 -20.25 -28.58 -17.96
CA ILE A 19 -19.74 -28.40 -16.60
C ILE A 19 -18.21 -28.38 -16.61
N GLU A 20 -17.56 -29.37 -17.24
CA GLU A 20 -16.09 -29.40 -17.36
C GLU A 20 -15.53 -28.16 -18.06
N GLN A 21 -16.18 -27.68 -19.12
CA GLN A 21 -15.77 -26.44 -19.78
C GLN A 21 -15.93 -25.23 -18.89
N LEU A 22 -17.02 -25.14 -18.13
CA LEU A 22 -17.27 -24.05 -17.18
C LEU A 22 -16.22 -24.06 -16.05
N GLU A 23 -15.95 -25.22 -15.47
CA GLU A 23 -14.92 -25.38 -14.43
C GLU A 23 -13.54 -24.95 -14.94
N LYS A 24 -13.17 -25.37 -16.14
CA LYS A 24 -11.91 -24.94 -16.78
C LYS A 24 -11.86 -23.43 -17.01
N THR A 25 -12.96 -22.84 -17.47
CA THR A 25 -13.05 -21.38 -17.69
C THR A 25 -12.98 -20.61 -16.38
N VAL A 26 -13.66 -21.08 -15.34
CA VAL A 26 -13.61 -20.48 -14.00
C VAL A 26 -12.19 -20.55 -13.43
N ALA A 27 -11.52 -21.70 -13.54
CA ALA A 27 -10.13 -21.84 -13.10
C ALA A 27 -9.19 -20.85 -13.83
N GLN A 28 -9.32 -20.74 -15.16
CA GLN A 28 -8.53 -19.78 -15.94
C GLN A 28 -8.81 -18.32 -15.57
N HIS A 29 -10.07 -17.97 -15.25
CA HIS A 29 -10.43 -16.62 -14.80
C HIS A 29 -9.87 -16.36 -13.42
N SER A 30 -9.94 -17.33 -12.50
CA SER A 30 -9.34 -17.23 -11.16
C SER A 30 -7.84 -16.96 -11.24
N GLU A 31 -7.10 -17.73 -12.03
CA GLU A 31 -5.66 -17.51 -12.24
C GLU A 31 -5.34 -16.10 -12.81
N LYS A 32 -6.14 -15.64 -13.77
CA LYS A 32 -5.96 -14.29 -14.34
C LYS A 32 -6.28 -13.19 -13.32
N ILE A 33 -7.33 -13.35 -12.52
CA ILE A 33 -7.70 -12.42 -11.47
C ILE A 33 -6.60 -12.39 -10.41
N ASP A 34 -6.11 -13.55 -9.96
CA ASP A 34 -5.03 -13.65 -8.98
C ASP A 34 -3.74 -13.01 -9.49
N PHE A 35 -3.39 -13.24 -10.77
CA PHE A 35 -2.26 -12.59 -11.40
C PHE A 35 -2.45 -11.07 -11.43
N PHE A 36 -3.63 -10.59 -11.84
CA PHE A 36 -3.93 -9.16 -11.91
C PHE A 36 -3.90 -8.50 -10.53
N VAL A 37 -4.49 -9.13 -9.52
CA VAL A 37 -4.48 -8.65 -8.13
C VAL A 37 -3.05 -8.53 -7.61
N ARG A 38 -2.22 -9.57 -7.82
CA ARG A 38 -0.82 -9.57 -7.35
C ARG A 38 0.07 -8.56 -8.07
N THR A 39 -0.23 -8.21 -9.32
CA THR A 39 0.61 -7.32 -10.13
C THR A 39 0.11 -5.88 -10.19
N SER A 40 -1.17 -5.63 -9.90
CA SER A 40 -1.80 -4.32 -10.07
C SER A 40 -2.16 -3.62 -8.77
N LEU A 41 -2.29 -4.37 -7.66
CA LEU A 41 -2.56 -3.78 -6.35
C LEU A 41 -1.29 -3.73 -5.51
N PRO A 42 -1.13 -2.68 -4.69
CA PRO A 42 -0.05 -2.65 -3.70
C PRO A 42 -0.13 -3.86 -2.77
N PRO A 43 1.00 -4.45 -2.37
CA PRO A 43 0.99 -5.57 -1.45
C PRO A 43 0.38 -5.18 -0.10
N VAL A 44 -0.43 -6.09 0.48
CA VAL A 44 -1.12 -5.85 1.75
C VAL A 44 -0.23 -6.14 2.97
N GLU A 45 0.75 -7.03 2.83
CA GLU A 45 1.73 -7.35 3.87
C GLU A 45 3.01 -7.91 3.27
N GLY A 46 4.09 -7.87 4.02
CA GLY A 46 5.35 -8.45 3.60
C GLY A 46 6.51 -8.18 4.54
N ILE A 47 7.65 -8.75 4.20
CA ILE A 47 8.91 -8.57 4.91
C ILE A 47 9.98 -8.16 3.90
N PHE A 48 10.72 -7.10 4.23
CA PHE A 48 11.97 -6.75 3.57
C PHE A 48 13.14 -7.22 4.42
N TYR A 49 14.11 -7.85 3.78
CA TYR A 49 15.31 -8.33 4.43
C TYR A 49 16.43 -7.28 4.41
N ASN A 50 17.45 -7.51 5.24
CA ASN A 50 18.62 -6.66 5.29
C ASN A 50 19.27 -6.47 3.92
N GLY A 51 19.51 -5.22 3.52
CA GLY A 51 20.11 -4.85 2.23
C GLY A 51 19.14 -4.63 1.07
N GLN A 52 17.83 -4.89 1.23
CA GLN A 52 16.82 -4.61 0.21
C GLN A 52 16.40 -3.12 0.22
N ILE A 53 17.40 -2.22 0.17
CA ILE A 53 17.18 -0.77 0.33
C ILE A 53 16.37 -0.22 -0.85
N PHE A 54 16.73 -0.59 -2.08
CA PHE A 54 16.05 -0.07 -3.28
C PHE A 54 14.63 -0.61 -3.40
N ASP A 55 14.41 -1.88 -3.10
CA ASP A 55 13.08 -2.51 -3.17
C ASP A 55 12.14 -1.89 -2.14
N ALA A 56 12.61 -1.68 -0.93
CA ALA A 56 11.86 -1.04 0.16
C ALA A 56 11.56 0.44 -0.15
N TYR A 57 12.52 1.17 -0.71
CA TYR A 57 12.32 2.53 -1.20
C TYR A 57 11.27 2.58 -2.33
N LYS A 58 11.38 1.66 -3.31
CA LYS A 58 10.42 1.55 -4.41
C LYS A 58 9.02 1.27 -3.87
N PHE A 59 8.87 0.32 -2.95
CA PHE A 59 7.61 0.02 -2.27
C PHE A 59 6.98 1.27 -1.64
N ALA A 60 7.72 1.99 -0.79
CA ALA A 60 7.21 3.19 -0.14
C ALA A 60 6.82 4.28 -1.14
N THR A 61 7.63 4.50 -2.18
CA THR A 61 7.33 5.50 -3.20
C THR A 61 6.17 5.10 -4.10
N ASP A 62 5.97 3.81 -4.36
CA ASP A 62 4.81 3.33 -5.10
C ASP A 62 3.52 3.51 -4.28
N LEU A 63 3.54 3.26 -2.96
CA LEU A 63 2.42 3.58 -2.07
C LEU A 63 2.10 5.08 -2.08
N ILE A 64 3.11 5.95 -1.94
CA ILE A 64 2.95 7.41 -1.99
C ILE A 64 2.27 7.87 -3.29
N LYS A 65 2.60 7.26 -4.42
CA LYS A 65 2.01 7.57 -5.73
C LYS A 65 0.56 7.10 -5.90
N THR A 66 0.07 6.20 -5.05
CA THR A 66 -1.35 5.79 -5.11
C THR A 66 -2.29 6.86 -4.57
N ALA A 67 -1.78 7.79 -3.77
CA ALA A 67 -2.57 8.87 -3.18
C ALA A 67 -3.19 9.77 -4.25
N LYS A 68 -4.45 10.14 -4.03
CA LYS A 68 -5.25 11.02 -4.90
C LYS A 68 -5.61 12.34 -4.23
N ARG A 69 -5.64 12.39 -2.90
CA ARG A 69 -6.05 13.56 -2.11
C ARG A 69 -5.01 13.95 -1.08
N GLU A 70 -4.62 13.00 -0.24
CA GLU A 70 -3.76 13.30 0.91
C GLU A 70 -2.91 12.13 1.35
N LEU A 71 -1.78 12.47 1.96
CA LEU A 71 -0.86 11.57 2.63
C LEU A 71 -0.64 12.06 4.06
N LEU A 72 -0.76 11.15 5.00
CA LEU A 72 -0.42 11.41 6.39
C LEU A 72 0.62 10.37 6.82
N LEU A 73 1.77 10.85 7.25
CA LEU A 73 2.86 10.02 7.74
C LEU A 73 3.05 10.23 9.24
N ILE A 74 3.05 9.17 10.02
CA ILE A 74 3.50 9.17 11.41
C ILE A 74 4.86 8.48 11.43
N ASP A 75 5.92 9.23 11.69
CA ASP A 75 7.29 8.70 11.80
C ASP A 75 8.14 9.58 12.72
N ASN A 76 8.67 9.01 13.77
CA ASN A 76 9.47 9.72 14.76
C ASN A 76 10.88 10.13 14.29
N TYR A 77 11.34 9.63 13.14
CA TYR A 77 12.69 9.82 12.61
C TYR A 77 12.66 10.32 11.17
N VAL A 78 12.37 11.59 11.00
CA VAL A 78 12.25 12.23 9.68
C VAL A 78 13.53 13.00 9.35
N ASP A 79 13.96 12.92 8.10
CA ASP A 79 15.05 13.69 7.51
C ASP A 79 14.70 14.10 6.05
N GLU A 80 15.66 14.70 5.36
CA GLU A 80 15.50 15.17 3.96
C GLU A 80 15.14 14.05 2.99
N ALA A 81 15.56 12.80 3.26
CA ALA A 81 15.23 11.66 2.41
C ALA A 81 13.72 11.35 2.43
N VAL A 82 13.08 11.51 3.60
CA VAL A 82 11.62 11.35 3.73
C VAL A 82 10.87 12.46 2.98
N LEU A 83 11.34 13.70 3.07
CA LEU A 83 10.76 14.83 2.31
C LEU A 83 10.85 14.55 0.80
N LEU A 84 12.01 14.07 0.34
CA LEU A 84 12.22 13.71 -1.05
C LEU A 84 11.33 12.53 -1.50
N MET A 85 11.07 11.54 -0.64
CA MET A 85 10.11 10.48 -0.97
C MET A 85 8.69 11.05 -1.15
N LEU A 86 8.24 11.89 -0.22
CA LEU A 86 6.91 12.50 -0.27
C LEU A 86 6.76 13.48 -1.43
N SER A 87 7.84 14.08 -1.95
CA SER A 87 7.78 14.91 -3.16
C SER A 87 7.39 14.13 -4.43
N LYS A 88 7.43 12.79 -4.38
CA LYS A 88 7.01 11.91 -5.49
C LYS A 88 5.50 11.67 -5.57
N ARG A 89 4.73 12.24 -4.65
CA ARG A 89 3.27 12.21 -4.68
C ARG A 89 2.71 12.90 -5.93
N ASN A 90 1.52 12.53 -6.31
CA ASN A 90 0.84 13.15 -7.45
C ASN A 90 0.57 14.64 -7.19
N ALA A 91 0.49 15.41 -8.27
CA ALA A 91 0.12 16.82 -8.18
C ALA A 91 -1.26 17.00 -7.52
N GLY A 92 -1.37 17.99 -6.63
CA GLY A 92 -2.59 18.28 -5.88
C GLY A 92 -2.82 17.43 -4.63
N VAL A 93 -1.98 16.43 -4.37
CA VAL A 93 -2.03 15.63 -3.14
C VAL A 93 -1.36 16.41 -2.00
N SER A 94 -2.08 16.63 -0.90
CA SER A 94 -1.52 17.21 0.32
C SER A 94 -0.65 16.19 1.08
N ALA A 95 0.29 16.66 1.88
CA ALA A 95 1.12 15.80 2.73
C ALA A 95 1.33 16.41 4.11
N VAL A 96 1.11 15.60 5.14
CA VAL A 96 1.34 15.98 6.55
C VAL A 96 2.21 14.90 7.20
N ILE A 97 3.23 15.34 7.93
CA ILE A 97 4.09 14.46 8.73
C ILE A 97 3.83 14.74 10.21
N TYR A 98 3.63 13.70 10.98
CA TYR A 98 3.60 13.72 12.43
C TYR A 98 4.88 13.07 12.97
N THR A 99 5.66 13.83 13.74
CA THR A 99 6.95 13.39 14.27
C THR A 99 7.14 13.84 15.72
N GLN A 100 7.96 13.12 16.48
CA GLN A 100 8.18 13.47 17.89
C GLN A 100 8.91 14.80 18.10
N ARG A 101 9.70 15.27 17.13
CA ARG A 101 10.47 16.51 17.20
C ARG A 101 10.80 17.06 15.83
N ILE A 102 10.83 18.37 15.73
CA ILE A 102 11.34 19.11 14.56
C ILE A 102 12.71 19.68 14.97
N THR A 103 13.77 19.12 14.39
CA THR A 103 15.13 19.63 14.62
C THR A 103 15.38 20.89 13.78
N PRO A 104 16.32 21.79 14.15
CA PRO A 104 16.67 22.92 13.31
C PRO A 104 17.09 22.52 11.90
N GLN A 105 17.77 21.38 11.74
CA GLN A 105 18.13 20.86 10.42
C GLN A 105 16.90 20.45 9.62
N LEU A 106 15.97 19.70 10.22
CA LEU A 106 14.73 19.27 9.55
C LEU A 106 13.89 20.50 9.13
N GLN A 107 13.82 21.54 9.98
CA GLN A 107 13.11 22.77 9.63
C GLN A 107 13.75 23.45 8.42
N LEU A 108 15.07 23.57 8.38
CA LEU A 108 15.79 24.16 7.25
C LEU A 108 15.56 23.36 5.94
N ASP A 109 15.59 22.04 6.03
CA ASP A 109 15.37 21.17 4.87
C ASP A 109 13.90 21.21 4.41
N LEU A 110 12.96 21.34 5.35
CA LEU A 110 11.54 21.55 5.05
C LEU A 110 11.30 22.88 4.32
N ASP A 111 11.89 23.97 4.80
CA ASP A 111 11.75 25.29 4.19
C ASP A 111 12.27 25.25 2.74
N ARG A 112 13.47 24.69 2.53
CA ARG A 112 14.06 24.52 1.19
C ARG A 112 13.21 23.60 0.28
N HIS A 113 12.66 22.52 0.86
CA HIS A 113 11.77 21.63 0.12
C HIS A 113 10.51 22.37 -0.33
N ASN A 114 9.88 23.12 0.57
CA ASN A 114 8.61 23.80 0.32
C ASN A 114 8.78 25.02 -0.61
N ASP A 115 9.98 25.57 -0.72
CA ASP A 115 10.31 26.58 -1.73
C ASP A 115 10.33 26.02 -3.17
N GLN A 116 10.60 24.73 -3.32
CA GLN A 116 10.79 24.09 -4.63
C GLN A 116 9.66 23.12 -5.02
N TYR A 117 9.07 22.42 -4.05
CA TYR A 117 8.08 21.37 -4.26
C TYR A 117 6.74 21.74 -3.61
N PRO A 118 5.64 21.04 -3.96
CA PRO A 118 4.38 21.18 -3.24
C PRO A 118 4.60 21.02 -1.73
N PRO A 119 4.08 21.92 -0.90
CA PRO A 119 4.43 22.01 0.51
C PRO A 119 4.05 20.75 1.29
N ILE A 120 4.88 20.40 2.26
CA ILE A 120 4.63 19.40 3.29
C ILE A 120 4.43 20.16 4.60
N ASP A 121 3.40 19.80 5.37
CA ASP A 121 3.20 20.26 6.73
C ASP A 121 3.84 19.26 7.72
N ILE A 122 4.52 19.75 8.75
CA ILE A 122 5.08 18.90 9.82
C ILE A 122 4.52 19.33 11.16
N ARG A 123 4.02 18.36 11.92
CA ARG A 123 3.42 18.54 13.24
C ARG A 123 4.11 17.66 14.27
N ILE A 124 4.10 18.12 15.52
CA ILE A 124 4.65 17.33 16.63
C ILE A 124 3.56 16.39 17.15
N TYR A 125 3.89 15.10 17.17
CA TYR A 125 3.10 14.06 17.81
C TYR A 125 4.04 13.05 18.47
N ARG A 126 3.82 12.72 19.75
CA ARG A 126 4.77 11.95 20.57
C ARG A 126 4.22 10.61 21.05
N ASP A 127 2.95 10.37 20.83
CA ASP A 127 2.24 9.23 21.42
C ASP A 127 2.14 8.03 20.47
N SER A 128 3.09 7.91 19.54
CA SER A 128 3.22 6.73 18.68
C SER A 128 4.63 6.14 18.74
N HIS A 129 4.72 4.84 18.95
CA HIS A 129 5.94 4.06 18.77
C HIS A 129 6.08 3.56 17.34
N ASP A 130 4.97 3.27 16.68
CA ASP A 130 4.92 2.71 15.34
C ASP A 130 4.87 3.79 14.26
N ARG A 131 5.14 3.38 13.04
CA ARG A 131 5.11 4.23 11.85
C ARG A 131 3.91 3.83 11.02
N PHE A 132 3.15 4.84 10.60
CA PHE A 132 1.97 4.65 9.77
C PHE A 132 2.02 5.59 8.58
N LEU A 133 1.73 5.04 7.41
CA LEU A 133 1.43 5.83 6.22
C LEU A 133 -0.06 5.66 5.93
N ILE A 134 -0.81 6.75 6.05
CA ILE A 134 -2.26 6.79 5.79
C ILE A 134 -2.46 7.51 4.46
N ILE A 135 -3.20 6.88 3.57
CA ILE A 135 -3.43 7.32 2.20
C ILE A 135 -4.93 7.57 2.02
N ASP A 136 -5.30 8.80 1.67
CA ASP A 136 -6.67 9.22 1.32
C ASP A 136 -7.72 8.93 2.41
N ASP A 137 -7.32 8.88 3.70
CA ASP A 137 -8.17 8.50 4.84
C ASP A 137 -8.81 7.10 4.73
N THR A 138 -8.24 6.23 3.92
CA THR A 138 -8.78 4.88 3.67
C THR A 138 -7.75 3.79 3.90
N ASP A 139 -6.56 3.93 3.34
CA ASP A 139 -5.53 2.91 3.35
C ASP A 139 -4.49 3.21 4.42
N ILE A 140 -4.36 2.32 5.40
CA ILE A 140 -3.42 2.46 6.50
C ILE A 140 -2.34 1.40 6.37
N TYR A 141 -1.10 1.83 6.18
CA TYR A 141 0.05 0.93 6.20
C TYR A 141 0.84 1.14 7.49
N HIS A 142 0.93 0.08 8.29
CA HIS A 142 1.92 -0.03 9.36
C HIS A 142 3.26 -0.40 8.75
N ILE A 143 4.33 0.33 9.10
CA ILE A 143 5.68 0.14 8.57
C ILE A 143 6.65 -0.04 9.75
N GLY A 144 7.24 -1.21 9.88
CA GLY A 144 8.11 -1.59 11.00
C GLY A 144 9.47 -0.87 11.05
N ALA A 145 9.76 -0.01 10.07
CA ALA A 145 10.96 0.82 10.03
C ALA A 145 10.63 2.27 9.73
N SER A 146 11.47 3.21 10.15
CA SER A 146 11.38 4.60 9.66
C SER A 146 11.64 4.67 8.16
N LEU A 147 10.93 5.57 7.48
CA LEU A 147 11.06 5.71 6.02
C LEU A 147 12.49 6.05 5.60
N LYS A 148 13.25 6.78 6.41
CA LYS A 148 14.67 7.09 6.14
C LYS A 148 15.61 5.88 6.22
N ASP A 149 15.19 4.81 6.92
CA ASP A 149 16.01 3.63 7.20
C ASP A 149 15.51 2.37 6.49
N LEU A 150 14.58 2.51 5.54
CA LEU A 150 13.99 1.39 4.82
C LEU A 150 15.05 0.48 4.20
N GLY A 151 14.92 -0.82 4.44
CA GLY A 151 15.80 -1.85 3.89
C GLY A 151 17.22 -1.92 4.46
N LYS A 152 17.62 -1.00 5.34
CA LYS A 152 18.90 -1.09 6.05
C LYS A 152 18.95 -2.26 7.02
N LYS A 153 17.81 -2.59 7.62
CA LYS A 153 17.58 -3.77 8.47
C LYS A 153 16.27 -4.42 8.06
N MET A 154 16.09 -5.67 8.46
CA MET A 154 14.84 -6.38 8.24
C MET A 154 13.68 -5.64 8.92
N PHE A 155 12.58 -5.49 8.20
CA PHE A 155 11.33 -4.97 8.74
C PHE A 155 10.13 -5.61 8.05
N ALA A 156 8.99 -5.63 8.74
CA ALA A 156 7.71 -6.04 8.19
C ALA A 156 6.84 -4.81 7.94
N PHE A 157 5.87 -4.97 7.05
CA PHE A 157 4.79 -4.02 6.87
C PHE A 157 3.47 -4.75 6.71
N SER A 158 2.37 -4.06 7.02
CA SER A 158 1.01 -4.57 6.81
C SER A 158 0.04 -3.44 6.53
N LYS A 159 -0.91 -3.67 5.63
CA LYS A 159 -2.09 -2.83 5.47
C LYS A 159 -3.11 -3.22 6.53
N LEU A 160 -3.55 -2.27 7.33
CA LEU A 160 -4.50 -2.50 8.40
C LEU A 160 -5.93 -2.36 7.89
N GLU A 161 -6.78 -3.33 8.22
CA GLU A 161 -8.23 -3.31 7.90
C GLU A 161 -9.03 -2.65 9.04
N ILE A 162 -8.66 -1.41 9.38
CA ILE A 162 -9.35 -0.59 10.37
C ILE A 162 -9.72 0.76 9.74
N PRO A 163 -10.75 1.47 10.22
CA PRO A 163 -11.05 2.81 9.74
C PRO A 163 -9.91 3.78 10.08
N ALA A 164 -9.55 4.67 9.17
CA ALA A 164 -8.47 5.65 9.37
C ALA A 164 -8.73 6.54 10.60
N THR A 165 -9.99 6.80 10.92
CA THR A 165 -10.40 7.56 12.12
C THR A 165 -9.94 6.93 13.44
N ALA A 166 -9.60 5.63 13.46
CA ALA A 166 -9.00 4.99 14.63
C ALA A 166 -7.63 5.56 14.98
N ILE A 167 -6.93 6.17 14.00
CA ILE A 167 -5.63 6.82 14.19
C ILE A 167 -5.78 8.33 14.07
N THR A 168 -6.46 8.84 13.03
CA THR A 168 -6.51 10.28 12.74
C THR A 168 -7.23 11.09 13.82
N ASN A 169 -8.15 10.48 14.58
CA ASN A 169 -8.78 11.13 15.74
C ASN A 169 -7.84 11.33 16.94
N LEU A 170 -6.63 10.75 16.92
CA LEU A 170 -5.62 10.89 17.97
C LEU A 170 -4.61 12.01 17.66
N LEU A 171 -4.61 12.54 16.44
CA LEU A 171 -3.68 13.54 15.91
C LEU A 171 -4.25 14.95 16.02
#